data_4b10aa4462d7babd1d2b24afee9af595
#
_entry.id   4b10aa4462d7babd1d2b24afee9af595
#
_cell.length_a   1.000
_cell.length_b   1.000
_cell.length_c   1.000
_cell.angle_alpha   90.00
_cell.angle_beta   90.00
_cell.angle_gamma   90.00
#
_symmetry.space_group_name_H-M   'P 1'
#
loop_
_entity.id
_entity.type
_entity.pdbx_description
1 polymer ?
#
loop_
_entity_poly.entity_id
_entity_poly.type
_entity_poly.pdbx_seq_one_letter_code
_entity_poly.pdbx_strand_id
1 'polypeptide(L)'
;MHLSYSFSTYKGKKYKSYAIAESYREGKKVKKRNIWPIGKLTDQQAAQIKLILKVVKNQDEILTQLRHIVVKDSKAYLDIAVVNELWNYWQLDQAFDFEVSNSALSTALIARILTINRCTDPCSHYSIPKWAKQNALTQVLNIDLGGLNDDKIYYELDKIHHNHFAIENYLFHQTYLKNSASYQYIDYDLSTSYFVGYTCKLSAFGKGKIECRGRRQVLLGVLINNEGYPFKWDVFPGNTAEVKTLKTNINACKTRFKLSGANVTLVFDRGIISDDNAQLIKDAKMKYISALDRNQIAGCGIDLSPFKKISSNDVSPKPDGFKKYDDQLYFYDHGVNGDKRFIVGFNPTLFVEDRKNRKEKIDFFEVYLKNENKALKNAQRDRKRQATEGRVINELKRLKIKKYYDDPVLYPLVVKKQLKNGTVKSVESFRVQVNKKVDIIIADKLLDGVCVFITNHIERQGRGFKISPSKIIGAYRNKTKIEDVFKNVKSFLKIRPFFVNTEKHVKAVYTICILAYFLNKFLANQRKSAGEKDYLNSKELYAPFKNIDFVTLFDPISGQSATKSVELPKETKNILEKIGMSRVFSSQ
;
A
#
# COMPACT_ATOMS: atom_id res chain seq x y z
N MET A 1 -25.57 -30.21 -47.83
CA MET A 1 -25.49 -29.28 -48.99
C MET A 1 -24.26 -28.41 -48.88
N HIS A 2 -23.62 -28.01 -49.99
CA HIS A 2 -22.47 -27.12 -50.03
C HIS A 2 -22.50 -26.23 -51.29
N LEU A 3 -21.89 -25.05 -51.27
CA LEU A 3 -21.76 -24.23 -52.45
C LEU A 3 -20.60 -24.77 -53.32
N SER A 4 -20.97 -25.10 -54.56
CA SER A 4 -20.02 -25.55 -55.58
C SER A 4 -19.95 -24.56 -56.74
N TYR A 5 -18.90 -24.65 -57.51
CA TYR A 5 -18.79 -23.84 -58.73
C TYR A 5 -18.29 -24.66 -59.93
N SER A 6 -18.61 -24.19 -61.12
CA SER A 6 -18.08 -24.71 -62.38
C SER A 6 -17.62 -23.53 -63.25
N PHE A 7 -16.72 -23.79 -64.14
CA PHE A 7 -16.29 -22.82 -65.15
C PHE A 7 -16.90 -23.15 -66.49
N SER A 8 -17.45 -22.16 -67.17
CA SER A 8 -17.83 -22.20 -68.59
C SER A 8 -17.02 -21.21 -69.36
N THR A 9 -16.68 -21.52 -70.63
CA THR A 9 -15.93 -20.60 -71.52
C THR A 9 -16.89 -20.14 -72.63
N TYR A 10 -17.04 -18.83 -72.80
CA TYR A 10 -17.80 -18.27 -73.89
C TYR A 10 -16.97 -17.10 -74.52
N LYS A 11 -16.78 -17.15 -75.82
CA LYS A 11 -15.95 -16.18 -76.58
C LYS A 11 -14.58 -15.96 -75.94
N GLY A 12 -13.88 -17.04 -75.52
CA GLY A 12 -12.53 -16.98 -74.93
C GLY A 12 -12.49 -16.47 -73.47
N LYS A 13 -13.59 -16.04 -72.86
CA LYS A 13 -13.65 -15.59 -71.46
C LYS A 13 -14.19 -16.72 -70.58
N LYS A 14 -13.49 -16.98 -69.44
CA LYS A 14 -13.95 -17.94 -68.41
C LYS A 14 -14.96 -17.28 -67.49
N TYR A 15 -16.09 -17.93 -67.29
CA TYR A 15 -17.17 -17.52 -66.40
C TYR A 15 -17.31 -18.56 -65.27
N LYS A 16 -17.33 -18.08 -64.06
CA LYS A 16 -17.55 -18.90 -62.86
C LYS A 16 -19.05 -18.89 -62.53
N SER A 17 -19.67 -20.04 -62.48
CA SER A 17 -21.08 -20.21 -62.13
C SER A 17 -21.20 -21.10 -60.90
N TYR A 18 -22.04 -20.67 -59.94
CA TYR A 18 -22.22 -21.32 -58.65
C TYR A 18 -23.56 -22.08 -58.62
N ALA A 19 -23.57 -23.17 -57.84
CA ALA A 19 -24.76 -23.96 -57.53
C ALA A 19 -24.69 -24.48 -56.12
N ILE A 20 -25.86 -24.64 -55.48
CA ILE A 20 -25.99 -25.47 -54.28
C ILE A 20 -25.96 -26.93 -54.72
N ALA A 21 -25.05 -27.70 -54.13
CA ALA A 21 -24.86 -29.10 -54.45
C ALA A 21 -24.85 -29.98 -53.17
N GLU A 22 -25.20 -31.22 -53.36
CA GLU A 22 -24.98 -32.24 -52.31
C GLU A 22 -24.08 -33.33 -52.84
N SER A 23 -23.36 -33.94 -51.90
CA SER A 23 -22.58 -35.12 -52.17
C SER A 23 -23.37 -36.36 -51.66
N TYR A 24 -23.45 -37.38 -52.50
CA TYR A 24 -24.10 -38.66 -52.14
C TYR A 24 -23.16 -39.82 -52.53
N ARG A 25 -23.39 -40.96 -51.90
CA ARG A 25 -22.62 -42.17 -52.19
C ARG A 25 -23.41 -43.10 -53.09
N GLU A 26 -22.75 -43.58 -54.12
CA GLU A 26 -23.25 -44.65 -54.97
C GLU A 26 -22.20 -45.78 -54.97
N GLY A 27 -22.46 -46.78 -54.17
CA GLY A 27 -21.48 -47.82 -53.87
C GLY A 27 -20.25 -47.23 -53.13
N LYS A 28 -19.05 -47.50 -53.62
CA LYS A 28 -17.78 -46.96 -53.06
C LYS A 28 -17.41 -45.53 -53.56
N LYS A 29 -18.16 -44.99 -54.49
CA LYS A 29 -17.84 -43.65 -55.10
C LYS A 29 -18.70 -42.56 -54.51
N VAL A 30 -18.08 -41.41 -54.21
CA VAL A 30 -18.79 -40.18 -53.84
C VAL A 30 -19.11 -39.42 -55.10
N LYS A 31 -20.40 -39.23 -55.39
CA LYS A 31 -20.90 -38.40 -56.51
C LYS A 31 -21.49 -37.11 -55.99
N LYS A 32 -21.55 -36.10 -56.86
CA LYS A 32 -22.12 -34.80 -56.58
C LYS A 32 -23.27 -34.53 -57.51
N ARG A 33 -24.39 -34.02 -56.97
CA ARG A 33 -25.48 -33.49 -57.77
C ARG A 33 -25.76 -32.03 -57.43
N ASN A 34 -26.00 -31.20 -58.46
CA ASN A 34 -26.47 -29.86 -58.25
C ASN A 34 -27.97 -29.88 -57.94
N ILE A 35 -28.35 -29.26 -56.82
CA ILE A 35 -29.74 -29.15 -56.40
C ILE A 35 -30.35 -27.87 -56.92
N TRP A 36 -29.61 -26.76 -56.85
CA TRP A 36 -30.08 -25.44 -57.26
C TRP A 36 -28.96 -24.64 -57.94
N PRO A 37 -29.12 -24.23 -59.23
CA PRO A 37 -28.21 -23.34 -59.90
C PRO A 37 -28.45 -21.91 -59.43
N ILE A 38 -27.37 -21.21 -58.99
CA ILE A 38 -27.43 -19.81 -58.53
C ILE A 38 -26.95 -18.85 -59.64
N GLY A 39 -26.02 -19.31 -60.47
CA GLY A 39 -25.40 -18.45 -61.49
C GLY A 39 -24.13 -17.72 -61.02
N LYS A 40 -23.94 -16.47 -61.46
CA LYS A 40 -22.78 -15.67 -61.15
C LYS A 40 -22.92 -15.06 -59.74
N LEU A 41 -21.87 -15.14 -58.93
CA LEU A 41 -21.79 -14.49 -57.63
C LEU A 41 -20.49 -13.74 -57.53
N THR A 42 -20.49 -12.64 -56.78
CA THR A 42 -19.26 -12.04 -56.30
C THR A 42 -18.64 -12.94 -55.22
N ASP A 43 -17.34 -12.79 -54.95
CA ASP A 43 -16.66 -13.56 -53.89
C ASP A 43 -17.29 -13.32 -52.51
N GLN A 44 -17.78 -12.10 -52.26
CA GLN A 44 -18.50 -11.76 -51.03
C GLN A 44 -19.85 -12.49 -50.93
N GLN A 45 -20.65 -12.52 -52.00
CA GLN A 45 -21.92 -13.26 -52.06
C GLN A 45 -21.69 -14.77 -51.89
N ALA A 46 -20.65 -15.30 -52.53
CA ALA A 46 -20.29 -16.70 -52.39
C ALA A 46 -19.89 -17.06 -50.97
N ALA A 47 -19.15 -16.18 -50.27
CA ALA A 47 -18.79 -16.36 -48.84
C ALA A 47 -20.05 -16.34 -47.96
N GLN A 48 -20.99 -15.43 -48.20
CA GLN A 48 -22.25 -15.37 -47.44
C GLN A 48 -23.09 -16.61 -47.63
N ILE A 49 -23.23 -17.13 -48.84
CA ILE A 49 -23.99 -18.37 -49.10
C ILE A 49 -23.31 -19.59 -48.45
N LYS A 50 -21.98 -19.66 -48.48
CA LYS A 50 -21.26 -20.73 -47.77
C LYS A 50 -21.55 -20.68 -46.24
N LEU A 51 -21.60 -19.49 -45.68
CA LEU A 51 -21.92 -19.31 -44.27
C LEU A 51 -23.37 -19.74 -43.98
N ILE A 52 -24.35 -19.35 -44.78
CA ILE A 52 -25.74 -19.77 -44.65
C ILE A 52 -25.84 -21.33 -44.65
N LEU A 53 -25.18 -21.97 -45.63
CA LEU A 53 -25.19 -23.42 -45.75
C LEU A 53 -24.50 -24.13 -44.59
N LYS A 54 -23.54 -23.49 -43.92
CA LYS A 54 -22.89 -23.99 -42.71
C LYS A 54 -23.86 -23.93 -41.53
N VAL A 55 -24.50 -22.77 -41.33
CA VAL A 55 -25.46 -22.54 -40.25
C VAL A 55 -26.69 -23.46 -40.34
N VAL A 56 -27.23 -23.68 -41.54
CA VAL A 56 -28.35 -24.63 -41.77
C VAL A 56 -27.98 -26.06 -41.36
N LYS A 57 -26.70 -26.43 -41.36
CA LYS A 57 -26.24 -27.74 -40.91
C LYS A 57 -26.00 -27.81 -39.40
N ASN A 58 -25.75 -26.71 -38.77
CA ASN A 58 -25.40 -26.61 -37.34
C ASN A 58 -26.50 -25.82 -36.63
N GLN A 59 -27.33 -26.51 -35.84
CA GLN A 59 -28.48 -25.90 -35.17
C GLN A 59 -28.05 -24.88 -34.08
N ASP A 60 -26.82 -24.92 -33.64
CA ASP A 60 -26.27 -24.02 -32.61
C ASP A 60 -25.74 -22.68 -33.19
N GLU A 61 -25.69 -22.53 -34.51
CA GLU A 61 -25.27 -21.32 -35.18
C GLU A 61 -26.47 -20.55 -35.78
N ILE A 62 -26.48 -19.21 -35.63
CA ILE A 62 -27.49 -18.33 -36.24
C ILE A 62 -26.85 -17.32 -37.19
N LEU A 63 -27.62 -16.86 -38.16
CA LEU A 63 -27.31 -15.72 -39.02
C LEU A 63 -28.21 -14.56 -38.64
N THR A 64 -27.64 -13.45 -38.21
CA THR A 64 -28.38 -12.22 -37.94
C THR A 64 -27.70 -11.00 -38.56
N GLN A 65 -28.44 -9.93 -38.74
CA GLN A 65 -27.89 -8.65 -39.22
C GLN A 65 -27.30 -7.89 -38.00
N LEU A 66 -26.13 -7.28 -38.17
CA LEU A 66 -25.47 -6.52 -37.12
C LEU A 66 -26.37 -5.46 -36.47
N ARG A 67 -27.28 -4.85 -37.22
CA ARG A 67 -28.26 -3.86 -36.74
C ARG A 67 -29.30 -4.42 -35.76
N HIS A 68 -29.50 -5.73 -35.74
CA HIS A 68 -30.43 -6.41 -34.83
C HIS A 68 -29.77 -6.81 -33.49
N ILE A 69 -28.43 -6.85 -33.44
CA ILE A 69 -27.71 -7.20 -32.25
C ILE A 69 -27.79 -6.08 -31.23
N VAL A 70 -28.27 -6.40 -30.05
CA VAL A 70 -28.34 -5.47 -28.91
C VAL A 70 -27.29 -5.88 -27.88
N VAL A 71 -26.57 -4.89 -27.35
CA VAL A 71 -25.72 -5.12 -26.17
C VAL A 71 -26.61 -5.14 -24.95
N LYS A 72 -26.80 -6.32 -24.36
CA LYS A 72 -27.68 -6.53 -23.21
C LYS A 72 -26.98 -6.21 -21.88
N ASP A 73 -25.69 -6.50 -21.78
CA ASP A 73 -24.91 -6.34 -20.57
C ASP A 73 -23.43 -6.12 -20.93
N SER A 74 -22.71 -5.35 -20.10
CA SER A 74 -21.27 -5.16 -20.18
C SER A 74 -20.70 -5.23 -18.77
N LYS A 75 -19.74 -6.11 -18.53
CA LYS A 75 -19.17 -6.40 -17.21
C LYS A 75 -17.66 -6.29 -17.21
N ALA A 76 -17.10 -5.52 -16.29
CA ALA A 76 -15.65 -5.41 -16.09
C ALA A 76 -15.03 -6.81 -15.95
N TYR A 77 -13.97 -7.08 -16.71
CA TYR A 77 -13.43 -8.44 -16.85
C TYR A 77 -11.93 -8.52 -16.60
N LEU A 78 -11.10 -7.82 -17.38
CA LEU A 78 -9.69 -8.17 -17.51
C LEU A 78 -8.90 -7.90 -16.23
N ASP A 79 -9.17 -6.83 -15.51
CA ASP A 79 -8.51 -6.53 -14.22
C ASP A 79 -8.83 -7.61 -13.18
N ILE A 80 -10.07 -8.12 -13.16
CA ILE A 80 -10.50 -9.24 -12.30
C ILE A 80 -9.76 -10.52 -12.69
N ALA A 81 -9.69 -10.82 -14.00
CA ALA A 81 -9.03 -12.00 -14.52
C ALA A 81 -7.52 -12.00 -14.22
N VAL A 82 -6.86 -10.85 -14.32
CA VAL A 82 -5.44 -10.69 -13.96
C VAL A 82 -5.21 -10.98 -12.48
N VAL A 83 -6.02 -10.41 -11.57
CA VAL A 83 -5.87 -10.71 -10.13
C VAL A 83 -6.14 -12.18 -9.84
N ASN A 84 -7.13 -12.78 -10.50
CA ASN A 84 -7.42 -14.21 -10.37
C ASN A 84 -6.24 -15.07 -10.83
N GLU A 85 -5.58 -14.71 -11.94
CA GLU A 85 -4.38 -15.42 -12.41
C GLU A 85 -3.20 -15.28 -11.43
N LEU A 86 -3.01 -14.11 -10.82
CA LEU A 86 -2.02 -13.92 -9.76
C LEU A 86 -2.30 -14.82 -8.54
N TRP A 87 -3.56 -14.95 -8.15
CA TRP A 87 -3.99 -15.83 -7.08
C TRP A 87 -3.67 -17.30 -7.39
N ASN A 88 -3.97 -17.74 -8.61
CA ASN A 88 -3.66 -19.08 -9.09
C ASN A 88 -2.15 -19.34 -9.19
N TYR A 89 -1.38 -18.37 -9.69
CA TYR A 89 0.08 -18.46 -9.77
C TYR A 89 0.73 -18.76 -8.41
N TRP A 90 0.25 -18.11 -7.36
CA TRP A 90 0.71 -18.31 -6.00
C TRP A 90 0.00 -19.44 -5.27
N GLN A 91 -0.94 -20.13 -5.92
CA GLN A 91 -1.76 -21.21 -5.35
C GLN A 91 -2.36 -20.84 -3.99
N LEU A 92 -2.84 -19.59 -3.85
CA LEU A 92 -3.25 -19.05 -2.56
C LEU A 92 -4.43 -19.76 -1.92
N ASP A 93 -5.18 -20.59 -2.66
CA ASP A 93 -6.21 -21.45 -2.06
C ASP A 93 -5.62 -22.38 -0.99
N GLN A 94 -4.39 -22.88 -1.20
CA GLN A 94 -3.70 -23.75 -0.23
C GLN A 94 -3.37 -23.05 1.10
N ALA A 95 -3.33 -21.72 1.13
CA ALA A 95 -3.20 -21.00 2.38
C ALA A 95 -4.43 -21.13 3.30
N PHE A 96 -5.54 -21.67 2.77
CA PHE A 96 -6.83 -21.84 3.43
C PHE A 96 -7.26 -23.31 3.56
N ASP A 97 -6.37 -24.27 3.28
CA ASP A 97 -6.65 -25.72 3.35
C ASP A 97 -6.76 -26.27 4.78
N PHE A 98 -7.05 -25.41 5.75
CA PHE A 98 -7.25 -25.79 7.15
C PHE A 98 -8.68 -26.27 7.47
N GLU A 99 -9.60 -26.18 6.52
CA GLU A 99 -10.96 -26.68 6.69
C GLU A 99 -11.45 -27.40 5.42
N VAL A 100 -11.97 -28.62 5.61
CA VAL A 100 -12.74 -29.28 4.58
C VAL A 100 -14.12 -28.62 4.54
N SER A 101 -14.34 -27.73 3.59
CA SER A 101 -15.64 -27.07 3.40
C SER A 101 -16.47 -27.83 2.37
N ASN A 102 -17.62 -28.34 2.79
CA ASN A 102 -18.64 -28.87 1.85
C ASN A 102 -19.46 -27.75 1.19
N SER A 103 -19.14 -26.48 1.46
CA SER A 103 -19.84 -25.33 0.88
C SER A 103 -19.21 -24.91 -0.44
N ALA A 104 -20.04 -24.67 -1.45
CA ALA A 104 -19.60 -24.09 -2.73
C ALA A 104 -18.87 -22.75 -2.55
N LEU A 105 -19.25 -21.98 -1.51
CA LEU A 105 -18.58 -20.73 -1.10
C LEU A 105 -17.60 -21.01 0.05
N SER A 106 -16.44 -21.58 -0.26
CA SER A 106 -15.39 -21.88 0.73
C SER A 106 -14.71 -20.61 1.25
N THR A 107 -13.97 -20.73 2.38
CA THR A 107 -13.16 -19.65 2.96
C THR A 107 -12.14 -19.12 1.95
N ALA A 108 -11.46 -20.01 1.21
CA ALA A 108 -10.52 -19.64 0.15
C ALA A 108 -11.19 -18.81 -0.94
N LEU A 109 -12.38 -19.23 -1.41
CA LEU A 109 -13.13 -18.50 -2.44
C LEU A 109 -13.57 -17.11 -1.95
N ILE A 110 -14.09 -17.00 -0.74
CA ILE A 110 -14.46 -15.69 -0.17
C ILE A 110 -13.22 -14.81 -0.01
N ALA A 111 -12.09 -15.32 0.49
CA ALA A 111 -10.84 -14.57 0.56
C ALA A 111 -10.37 -14.12 -0.82
N ARG A 112 -10.47 -14.96 -1.85
CA ARG A 112 -10.16 -14.62 -3.25
C ARG A 112 -11.06 -13.49 -3.75
N ILE A 113 -12.37 -13.58 -3.58
CA ILE A 113 -13.35 -12.54 -3.98
C ILE A 113 -13.02 -11.20 -3.30
N LEU A 114 -12.81 -11.21 -1.98
CA LEU A 114 -12.46 -10.01 -1.23
C LEU A 114 -11.13 -9.41 -1.67
N THR A 115 -10.14 -10.24 -1.98
CA THR A 115 -8.82 -9.80 -2.46
C THR A 115 -8.93 -9.18 -3.86
N ILE A 116 -9.67 -9.82 -4.77
CA ILE A 116 -9.94 -9.25 -6.11
C ILE A 116 -10.62 -7.89 -5.98
N ASN A 117 -11.66 -7.79 -5.15
CA ASN A 117 -12.33 -6.52 -4.90
C ASN A 117 -11.36 -5.45 -4.39
N ARG A 118 -10.50 -5.79 -3.43
CA ARG A 118 -9.51 -4.83 -2.90
C ARG A 118 -8.52 -4.34 -3.96
N CYS A 119 -8.14 -5.20 -4.90
CA CYS A 119 -7.22 -4.83 -5.99
C CYS A 119 -7.88 -3.95 -7.06
N THR A 120 -9.14 -4.24 -7.43
CA THR A 120 -9.79 -3.67 -8.62
C THR A 120 -10.73 -2.50 -8.30
N ASP A 121 -11.71 -2.72 -7.41
CA ASP A 121 -12.72 -1.73 -7.02
C ASP A 121 -13.13 -1.87 -5.54
N PRO A 122 -12.30 -1.40 -4.60
CA PRO A 122 -12.54 -1.57 -3.18
C PRO A 122 -13.86 -0.95 -2.70
N CYS A 123 -14.75 -1.77 -2.15
CA CYS A 123 -16.02 -1.35 -1.56
C CYS A 123 -16.23 -1.93 -0.15
N SER A 124 -17.35 -1.61 0.49
CA SER A 124 -17.71 -2.18 1.79
C SER A 124 -18.12 -3.65 1.66
N HIS A 125 -17.97 -4.46 2.73
CA HIS A 125 -18.36 -5.87 2.71
C HIS A 125 -19.85 -6.04 2.38
N TYR A 126 -20.70 -5.15 2.88
CA TYR A 126 -22.13 -5.09 2.52
C TYR A 126 -22.37 -4.91 1.02
N SER A 127 -21.50 -4.19 0.33
CA SER A 127 -21.62 -3.93 -1.12
C SER A 127 -21.04 -5.03 -1.99
N ILE A 128 -20.26 -5.96 -1.45
CA ILE A 128 -19.60 -7.04 -2.21
C ILE A 128 -20.60 -7.89 -3.02
N PRO A 129 -21.75 -8.34 -2.49
CA PRO A 129 -22.69 -9.14 -3.26
C PRO A 129 -23.26 -8.39 -4.48
N LYS A 130 -23.50 -7.11 -4.35
CA LYS A 130 -23.93 -6.25 -5.46
C LYS A 130 -22.80 -6.06 -6.47
N TRP A 131 -21.60 -5.73 -5.99
CA TRP A 131 -20.42 -5.59 -6.83
C TRP A 131 -20.13 -6.87 -7.63
N ALA A 132 -20.18 -8.05 -7.01
CA ALA A 132 -19.94 -9.33 -7.67
C ALA A 132 -20.92 -9.60 -8.83
N LYS A 133 -22.17 -9.14 -8.73
CA LYS A 133 -23.17 -9.28 -9.81
C LYS A 133 -22.96 -8.30 -10.96
N GLN A 134 -22.31 -7.16 -10.70
CA GLN A 134 -22.10 -6.06 -11.66
C GLN A 134 -20.84 -6.23 -12.52
N ASN A 135 -20.07 -7.29 -12.29
CA ASN A 135 -18.84 -7.57 -13.04
C ASN A 135 -18.76 -9.03 -13.49
N ALA A 136 -17.69 -9.39 -14.20
CA ALA A 136 -17.52 -10.72 -14.77
C ALA A 136 -16.96 -11.77 -13.76
N LEU A 137 -17.13 -11.56 -12.46
CA LEU A 137 -16.54 -12.41 -11.43
C LEU A 137 -17.01 -13.87 -11.52
N THR A 138 -18.31 -14.10 -11.75
CA THR A 138 -18.88 -15.44 -11.95
C THR A 138 -18.25 -16.15 -13.14
N GLN A 139 -18.04 -15.43 -14.25
CA GLN A 139 -17.42 -15.98 -15.45
C GLN A 139 -15.94 -16.29 -15.23
N VAL A 140 -15.20 -15.37 -14.57
CA VAL A 140 -13.77 -15.55 -14.29
C VAL A 140 -13.52 -16.71 -13.33
N LEU A 141 -14.34 -16.85 -12.30
CA LEU A 141 -14.19 -17.91 -11.31
C LEU A 141 -14.85 -19.24 -11.74
N ASN A 142 -15.74 -19.19 -12.75
CA ASN A 142 -16.56 -20.32 -13.20
C ASN A 142 -17.36 -20.96 -12.04
N ILE A 143 -17.94 -20.15 -11.17
CA ILE A 143 -18.67 -20.58 -9.97
C ILE A 143 -19.94 -19.75 -9.82
N ASP A 144 -21.04 -20.39 -9.41
CA ASP A 144 -22.26 -19.68 -9.03
C ASP A 144 -22.07 -18.96 -7.69
N LEU A 145 -22.29 -17.65 -7.71
CA LEU A 145 -22.20 -16.75 -6.54
C LEU A 145 -23.58 -16.40 -5.96
N GLY A 146 -24.63 -17.13 -6.32
CA GLY A 146 -26.00 -16.85 -5.87
C GLY A 146 -26.19 -16.83 -4.36
N GLY A 147 -25.40 -17.61 -3.61
CA GLY A 147 -25.40 -17.66 -2.14
C GLY A 147 -24.52 -16.59 -1.46
N LEU A 148 -23.86 -15.72 -2.22
CA LEU A 148 -22.97 -14.70 -1.65
C LEU A 148 -23.80 -13.56 -1.03
N ASN A 149 -23.71 -13.43 0.28
CA ASN A 149 -24.31 -12.34 1.07
C ASN A 149 -23.34 -11.83 2.14
N ASP A 150 -23.69 -10.77 2.85
CA ASP A 150 -22.83 -10.16 3.86
C ASP A 150 -22.65 -11.06 5.10
N ASP A 151 -23.67 -11.79 5.54
CA ASP A 151 -23.56 -12.73 6.66
C ASP A 151 -22.53 -13.83 6.36
N LYS A 152 -22.58 -14.40 5.15
CA LYS A 152 -21.59 -15.40 4.71
C LYS A 152 -20.18 -14.81 4.70
N ILE A 153 -20.01 -13.57 4.23
CA ILE A 153 -18.72 -12.88 4.24
C ILE A 153 -18.20 -12.73 5.67
N TYR A 154 -19.03 -12.24 6.60
CA TYR A 154 -18.62 -12.07 8.00
C TYR A 154 -18.28 -13.38 8.68
N TYR A 155 -19.05 -14.42 8.43
CA TYR A 155 -18.76 -15.77 8.93
C TYR A 155 -17.39 -16.28 8.45
N GLU A 156 -17.07 -16.09 7.17
CA GLU A 156 -15.77 -16.51 6.63
C GLU A 156 -14.62 -15.61 7.09
N LEU A 157 -14.86 -14.33 7.38
CA LEU A 157 -13.86 -13.46 8.01
C LEU A 157 -13.45 -13.97 9.41
N ASP A 158 -14.36 -14.54 10.20
CA ASP A 158 -14.02 -15.17 11.48
C ASP A 158 -13.04 -16.34 11.29
N LYS A 159 -13.26 -17.18 10.27
CA LYS A 159 -12.36 -18.29 9.95
C LYS A 159 -10.99 -17.81 9.48
N ILE A 160 -10.94 -16.79 8.61
CA ILE A 160 -9.70 -16.16 8.17
C ILE A 160 -8.91 -15.65 9.38
N HIS A 161 -9.58 -15.01 10.36
CA HIS A 161 -8.92 -14.57 11.58
C HIS A 161 -8.32 -15.72 12.39
N HIS A 162 -9.09 -16.79 12.62
CA HIS A 162 -8.61 -17.94 13.40
C HIS A 162 -7.37 -18.59 12.79
N ASN A 163 -7.26 -18.60 11.48
CA ASN A 163 -6.22 -19.29 10.74
C ASN A 163 -5.15 -18.35 10.15
N HIS A 164 -5.07 -17.10 10.62
CA HIS A 164 -4.13 -16.13 10.05
C HIS A 164 -2.66 -16.59 10.14
N PHE A 165 -2.27 -17.37 11.16
CA PHE A 165 -0.91 -17.94 11.25
C PHE A 165 -0.61 -18.95 10.14
N ALA A 166 -1.58 -19.74 9.70
CA ALA A 166 -1.42 -20.64 8.57
C ALA A 166 -1.20 -19.85 7.27
N ILE A 167 -1.97 -18.78 7.08
CA ILE A 167 -1.83 -17.88 5.92
C ILE A 167 -0.45 -17.22 5.92
N GLU A 168 0.00 -16.67 7.06
CA GLU A 168 1.34 -16.09 7.19
C GLU A 168 2.44 -17.11 6.88
N ASN A 169 2.34 -18.33 7.42
CA ASN A 169 3.31 -19.41 7.16
C ASN A 169 3.34 -19.78 5.68
N TYR A 170 2.18 -19.86 5.04
CA TYR A 170 2.10 -20.15 3.61
C TYR A 170 2.83 -19.10 2.79
N LEU A 171 2.53 -17.80 2.97
CA LEU A 171 3.20 -16.72 2.25
C LEU A 171 4.71 -16.70 2.51
N PHE A 172 5.11 -16.93 3.75
CA PHE A 172 6.52 -17.03 4.11
C PHE A 172 7.21 -18.17 3.33
N HIS A 173 6.65 -19.38 3.37
CA HIS A 173 7.24 -20.53 2.67
C HIS A 173 7.33 -20.31 1.16
N GLN A 174 6.27 -19.79 0.54
CA GLN A 174 6.26 -19.53 -0.89
C GLN A 174 7.33 -18.53 -1.32
N THR A 175 7.52 -17.45 -0.57
CA THR A 175 8.54 -16.43 -0.88
C THR A 175 9.94 -16.87 -0.48
N TYR A 176 10.08 -17.61 0.64
CA TYR A 176 11.36 -18.14 1.10
C TYR A 176 11.94 -19.19 0.15
N LEU A 177 11.12 -20.09 -0.38
CA LEU A 177 11.54 -21.09 -1.37
C LEU A 177 12.01 -20.44 -2.68
N LYS A 178 11.40 -19.32 -3.08
CA LYS A 178 11.81 -18.59 -4.29
C LYS A 178 13.11 -17.83 -4.08
N ASN A 179 13.30 -17.18 -2.94
CA ASN A 179 14.50 -16.40 -2.64
C ASN A 179 14.74 -16.27 -1.13
N SER A 180 15.42 -17.25 -0.53
CA SER A 180 15.77 -17.23 0.89
C SER A 180 16.70 -16.06 1.27
N ALA A 181 17.55 -15.60 0.34
CA ALA A 181 18.46 -14.48 0.57
C ALA A 181 17.72 -13.15 0.81
N SER A 182 16.46 -13.02 0.35
CA SER A 182 15.65 -11.84 0.59
C SER A 182 15.29 -11.64 2.07
N TYR A 183 15.50 -12.64 2.92
CA TYR A 183 15.25 -12.62 4.35
C TYR A 183 16.48 -12.24 5.20
N GLN A 184 17.58 -11.87 4.59
CA GLN A 184 18.74 -11.33 5.31
C GLN A 184 18.45 -9.97 5.97
N TYR A 185 17.60 -9.16 5.34
CA TYR A 185 17.09 -7.91 5.91
C TYR A 185 15.58 -7.99 5.96
N ILE A 186 15.04 -7.77 7.15
CA ILE A 186 13.61 -7.80 7.44
C ILE A 186 13.20 -6.44 7.96
N ASP A 187 12.38 -5.74 7.22
CA ASP A 187 11.87 -4.44 7.61
C ASP A 187 10.62 -4.61 8.49
N TYR A 188 10.60 -3.92 9.61
CA TYR A 188 9.44 -3.80 10.50
C TYR A 188 9.01 -2.35 10.66
N ASP A 189 7.73 -2.08 10.47
CA ASP A 189 7.17 -0.76 10.73
C ASP A 189 5.73 -0.85 11.22
N LEU A 190 5.28 0.27 11.79
CA LEU A 190 3.96 0.43 12.38
C LEU A 190 3.23 1.60 11.72
N SER A 191 1.93 1.44 11.58
CA SER A 191 1.12 2.53 11.05
C SER A 191 -0.26 2.58 11.69
N THR A 192 -0.79 3.79 11.90
CA THR A 192 -2.11 3.99 12.47
C THR A 192 -3.19 4.04 11.39
N SER A 193 -4.35 3.45 11.67
CA SER A 193 -5.56 3.61 10.87
C SER A 193 -6.71 4.01 11.79
N TYR A 194 -7.52 5.02 11.39
CA TYR A 194 -8.64 5.44 12.19
C TYR A 194 -9.84 4.50 12.02
N PHE A 195 -10.67 4.48 13.04
CA PHE A 195 -11.81 3.59 13.18
C PHE A 195 -13.11 4.39 13.23
N VAL A 196 -14.14 3.88 12.58
CA VAL A 196 -15.51 4.44 12.67
C VAL A 196 -16.35 3.46 13.49
N GLY A 197 -16.80 3.90 14.67
CA GLY A 197 -17.55 3.07 15.62
C GLY A 197 -16.90 3.02 17.00
N TYR A 198 -17.59 2.40 17.95
CA TYR A 198 -17.21 2.43 19.37
C TYR A 198 -17.07 1.04 20.01
N THR A 199 -17.47 -0.02 19.32
CA THR A 199 -17.62 -1.37 19.87
C THR A 199 -16.35 -2.21 19.81
N CYS A 200 -15.41 -1.93 18.89
CA CYS A 200 -14.19 -2.69 18.76
C CYS A 200 -13.21 -2.41 19.92
N LYS A 201 -12.84 -3.45 20.66
CA LYS A 201 -11.90 -3.37 21.80
C LYS A 201 -10.50 -2.89 21.40
N LEU A 202 -10.08 -3.14 20.16
CA LEU A 202 -8.79 -2.65 19.64
C LEU A 202 -8.81 -1.14 19.34
N SER A 203 -9.99 -0.55 19.16
CA SER A 203 -10.09 0.88 18.85
C SER A 203 -9.86 1.71 20.11
N ALA A 204 -8.81 2.51 20.12
CA ALA A 204 -8.46 3.39 21.24
C ALA A 204 -7.99 4.75 20.74
N PHE A 205 -8.10 5.79 21.59
CA PHE A 205 -7.44 7.05 21.32
C PHE A 205 -5.94 6.91 21.54
N GLY A 206 -5.13 7.30 20.56
CA GLY A 206 -3.68 7.19 20.61
C GLY A 206 -2.98 8.44 20.10
N LYS A 207 -1.65 8.44 20.10
CA LYS A 207 -0.79 9.53 19.60
C LYS A 207 -0.66 9.54 18.07
N GLY A 208 -1.71 9.13 17.34
CA GLY A 208 -1.68 8.99 15.88
C GLY A 208 -1.32 10.27 15.13
N LYS A 209 -0.92 10.08 13.87
CA LYS A 209 -0.66 11.18 12.91
C LYS A 209 -1.89 12.10 12.78
N ILE A 210 -1.71 13.27 12.20
CA ILE A 210 -2.73 14.34 12.09
C ILE A 210 -4.10 13.80 11.64
N GLU A 211 -4.12 12.86 10.70
CA GLU A 211 -5.34 12.24 10.14
C GLU A 211 -6.16 11.41 11.16
N CYS A 212 -5.51 10.89 12.19
CA CYS A 212 -6.14 10.11 13.26
C CYS A 212 -6.40 10.94 14.54
N ARG A 213 -6.07 12.23 14.51
CA ARG A 213 -6.18 13.09 15.70
C ARG A 213 -7.61 13.24 16.15
N GLY A 214 -7.88 12.96 17.44
CA GLY A 214 -9.22 13.02 18.01
C GLY A 214 -10.16 11.89 17.57
N ARG A 215 -9.63 10.85 16.87
CA ARG A 215 -10.39 9.68 16.46
C ARG A 215 -9.87 8.43 17.14
N ARG A 216 -10.76 7.45 17.33
CA ARG A 216 -10.33 6.10 17.69
C ARG A 216 -9.52 5.50 16.54
N GLN A 217 -8.49 4.77 16.88
CA GLN A 217 -7.54 4.19 15.91
C GLN A 217 -7.12 2.79 16.33
N VAL A 218 -6.58 2.05 15.38
CA VAL A 218 -5.83 0.81 15.59
C VAL A 218 -4.41 1.00 15.09
N LEU A 219 -3.47 0.24 15.64
CA LEU A 219 -2.08 0.23 15.20
C LEU A 219 -1.84 -1.02 14.38
N LEU A 220 -1.40 -0.85 13.14
CA LEU A 220 -1.12 -1.90 12.17
C LEU A 220 0.38 -2.12 12.12
N GLY A 221 0.83 -3.38 12.30
CA GLY A 221 2.22 -3.77 12.17
C GLY A 221 2.42 -4.72 10.99
N VAL A 222 3.58 -4.65 10.31
CA VAL A 222 3.94 -5.58 9.24
C VAL A 222 5.43 -5.84 9.21
N LEU A 223 5.81 -7.09 8.95
CA LEU A 223 7.16 -7.52 8.58
C LEU A 223 7.20 -7.83 7.09
N ILE A 224 8.17 -7.27 6.41
CA ILE A 224 8.45 -7.56 5.00
C ILE A 224 9.88 -8.05 4.81
N ASN A 225 10.09 -8.84 3.78
CA ASN A 225 11.43 -9.21 3.34
C ASN A 225 12.07 -8.09 2.49
N ASN A 226 13.33 -8.23 2.12
CA ASN A 226 14.06 -7.24 1.34
C ASN A 226 13.49 -6.96 -0.07
N GLU A 227 12.64 -7.84 -0.59
CA GLU A 227 11.90 -7.63 -1.85
C GLU A 227 10.58 -6.88 -1.66
N GLY A 228 10.18 -6.64 -0.41
CA GLY A 228 8.95 -5.96 -0.04
C GLY A 228 7.73 -6.87 0.09
N TYR A 229 7.91 -8.20 0.13
CA TYR A 229 6.80 -9.13 0.37
C TYR A 229 6.48 -9.23 1.86
N PRO A 230 5.21 -9.01 2.26
CA PRO A 230 4.77 -9.20 3.62
C PRO A 230 4.69 -10.69 3.96
N PHE A 231 5.15 -11.07 5.15
CA PHE A 231 5.06 -12.45 5.64
C PHE A 231 4.53 -12.56 7.06
N LYS A 232 4.46 -11.45 7.80
CA LYS A 232 3.84 -11.37 9.12
C LYS A 232 3.19 -10.00 9.32
N TRP A 233 2.01 -10.00 9.93
CA TRP A 233 1.29 -8.77 10.25
C TRP A 233 0.46 -8.91 11.52
N ASP A 234 0.27 -7.78 12.21
CA ASP A 234 -0.49 -7.71 13.46
C ASP A 234 -1.37 -6.47 13.50
N VAL A 235 -2.45 -6.54 14.26
CA VAL A 235 -3.27 -5.39 14.64
C VAL A 235 -3.24 -5.25 16.14
N PHE A 236 -2.74 -4.11 16.62
CA PHE A 236 -2.65 -3.77 18.03
C PHE A 236 -3.68 -2.71 18.43
N PRO A 237 -4.05 -2.62 19.72
CA PRO A 237 -4.83 -1.49 20.23
C PRO A 237 -4.19 -0.15 19.86
N GLY A 238 -5.03 0.84 19.52
CA GLY A 238 -4.56 2.13 19.01
C GLY A 238 -3.71 2.97 19.97
N ASN A 239 -3.69 2.62 21.26
CA ASN A 239 -2.86 3.24 22.30
C ASN A 239 -1.61 2.43 22.67
N THR A 240 -1.31 1.35 21.93
CA THR A 240 -0.13 0.51 22.20
C THR A 240 1.15 1.32 21.93
N ALA A 241 2.09 1.25 22.86
CA ALA A 241 3.43 1.83 22.67
C ALA A 241 4.23 1.00 21.66
N GLU A 242 4.83 1.65 20.67
CA GLU A 242 5.55 1.01 19.55
C GLU A 242 6.64 0.04 20.02
N VAL A 243 7.36 0.40 21.09
CA VAL A 243 8.39 -0.46 21.72
C VAL A 243 7.86 -1.83 22.13
N LYS A 244 6.60 -1.92 22.58
CA LYS A 244 6.00 -3.18 23.06
C LYS A 244 5.66 -4.16 21.95
N THR A 245 5.62 -3.72 20.71
CA THR A 245 5.18 -4.54 19.57
C THR A 245 6.29 -5.44 19.02
N LEU A 246 7.55 -5.11 19.24
CA LEU A 246 8.69 -5.82 18.65
C LEU A 246 8.90 -7.23 19.21
N LYS A 247 8.64 -7.43 20.51
CA LYS A 247 8.83 -8.73 21.20
C LYS A 247 8.08 -9.87 20.50
N THR A 248 6.82 -9.64 20.14
CA THR A 248 6.00 -10.64 19.44
C THR A 248 6.59 -11.01 18.08
N ASN A 249 7.15 -10.02 17.37
CA ASN A 249 7.75 -10.20 16.06
C ASN A 249 9.08 -10.97 16.14
N ILE A 250 9.95 -10.65 17.09
CA ILE A 250 11.21 -11.38 17.32
C ILE A 250 10.91 -12.86 17.65
N ASN A 251 9.95 -13.10 18.54
CA ASN A 251 9.56 -14.46 18.89
C ASN A 251 9.03 -15.23 17.66
N ALA A 252 8.17 -14.63 16.85
CA ALA A 252 7.67 -15.26 15.62
C ALA A 252 8.80 -15.57 14.63
N CYS A 253 9.73 -14.64 14.40
CA CYS A 253 10.90 -14.89 13.57
C CYS A 253 11.69 -16.11 14.07
N LYS A 254 11.99 -16.15 15.37
CA LYS A 254 12.78 -17.24 15.98
C LYS A 254 12.06 -18.59 15.97
N THR A 255 10.81 -18.63 16.45
CA THR A 255 10.13 -19.91 16.74
C THR A 255 9.35 -20.45 15.56
N ARG A 256 8.62 -19.60 14.86
CA ARG A 256 7.71 -19.99 13.78
C ARG A 256 8.40 -20.01 12.41
N PHE A 257 9.09 -18.93 12.06
CA PHE A 257 9.74 -18.83 10.76
C PHE A 257 11.17 -19.39 10.74
N LYS A 258 11.74 -19.75 11.90
CA LYS A 258 13.12 -20.21 12.04
C LYS A 258 14.16 -19.22 11.47
N LEU A 259 13.78 -17.94 11.42
CA LEU A 259 14.63 -16.84 11.02
C LEU A 259 15.41 -16.34 12.25
N SER A 260 16.55 -16.96 12.54
CA SER A 260 17.43 -16.59 13.63
C SER A 260 18.88 -16.73 13.24
N GLY A 261 19.76 -16.02 13.96
CA GLY A 261 21.21 -16.06 13.70
C GLY A 261 21.76 -14.79 13.13
N ALA A 262 23.10 -14.72 13.04
CA ALA A 262 23.85 -13.52 12.66
C ALA A 262 23.60 -13.02 11.20
N ASN A 263 22.99 -13.84 10.38
CA ASN A 263 22.70 -13.49 9.00
C ASN A 263 21.33 -12.77 8.84
N VAL A 264 20.51 -12.71 9.91
CA VAL A 264 19.21 -12.05 9.89
C VAL A 264 19.32 -10.70 10.59
N THR A 265 18.98 -9.65 9.88
CA THR A 265 19.02 -8.27 10.38
C THR A 265 17.62 -7.67 10.36
N LEU A 266 17.12 -7.27 11.52
CA LEU A 266 15.87 -6.52 11.64
C LEU A 266 16.14 -5.03 11.39
N VAL A 267 15.36 -4.40 10.54
CA VAL A 267 15.42 -2.96 10.26
C VAL A 267 14.11 -2.33 10.70
N PHE A 268 14.18 -1.33 11.58
CA PHE A 268 12.98 -0.68 12.12
C PHE A 268 13.22 0.78 12.53
N ASP A 269 12.14 1.51 12.76
CA ASP A 269 12.21 2.94 13.04
C ASP A 269 12.73 3.23 14.46
N ARG A 270 13.23 4.44 14.64
CA ARG A 270 13.83 4.96 15.87
C ARG A 270 12.93 4.85 17.11
N GLY A 271 11.61 5.00 16.96
CA GLY A 271 10.66 4.89 18.08
C GLY A 271 10.52 3.49 18.67
N ILE A 272 11.10 2.46 18.02
CA ILE A 272 10.96 1.05 18.42
C ILE A 272 12.18 0.55 19.22
N ILE A 273 13.34 1.18 19.08
CA ILE A 273 14.55 0.75 19.77
C ILE A 273 14.51 1.12 21.26
N SER A 274 14.79 0.15 22.11
CA SER A 274 15.06 0.27 23.54
C SER A 274 16.13 -0.74 23.94
N ASP A 275 16.70 -0.59 25.11
CA ASP A 275 17.70 -1.57 25.63
C ASP A 275 17.08 -2.96 25.77
N ASP A 276 15.83 -3.06 26.25
CA ASP A 276 15.12 -4.34 26.35
C ASP A 276 14.95 -4.99 24.96
N ASN A 277 14.54 -4.23 23.96
CA ASN A 277 14.38 -4.74 22.59
C ASN A 277 15.74 -5.13 21.98
N ALA A 278 16.79 -4.37 22.22
CA ALA A 278 18.15 -4.71 21.79
C ALA A 278 18.62 -6.03 22.42
N GLN A 279 18.34 -6.24 23.72
CA GLN A 279 18.66 -7.49 24.41
C GLN A 279 17.86 -8.68 23.84
N LEU A 280 16.55 -8.53 23.60
CA LEU A 280 15.72 -9.56 22.98
C LEU A 280 16.25 -10.00 21.60
N ILE A 281 16.70 -9.04 20.79
CA ILE A 281 17.30 -9.32 19.47
C ILE A 281 18.61 -10.09 19.63
N LYS A 282 19.45 -9.69 20.60
CA LYS A 282 20.72 -10.35 20.93
C LYS A 282 20.48 -11.79 21.40
N ASP A 283 19.51 -12.01 22.27
CA ASP A 283 19.14 -13.36 22.77
C ASP A 283 18.60 -14.26 21.65
N ALA A 284 18.00 -13.67 20.62
CA ALA A 284 17.61 -14.37 19.38
C ALA A 284 18.79 -14.60 18.42
N LYS A 285 20.02 -14.16 18.78
CA LYS A 285 21.22 -14.18 17.93
C LYS A 285 21.05 -13.44 16.61
N MET A 286 20.12 -12.48 16.55
CA MET A 286 19.83 -11.67 15.37
C MET A 286 20.62 -10.35 15.40
N LYS A 287 20.66 -9.68 14.25
CA LYS A 287 21.20 -8.34 14.10
C LYS A 287 20.07 -7.32 13.95
N TYR A 288 20.39 -6.05 14.17
CA TYR A 288 19.44 -4.97 13.91
C TYR A 288 20.12 -3.73 13.34
N ILE A 289 19.33 -2.92 12.65
CA ILE A 289 19.65 -1.58 12.20
C ILE A 289 18.48 -0.68 12.55
N SER A 290 18.75 0.42 13.24
CA SER A 290 17.75 1.43 13.59
C SER A 290 18.40 2.82 13.60
N ALA A 291 17.64 3.84 13.97
CA ALA A 291 18.17 5.18 14.22
C ALA A 291 17.82 5.66 15.62
N LEU A 292 18.57 6.62 16.13
CA LEU A 292 18.32 7.22 17.44
C LEU A 292 17.44 8.46 17.33
N ASP A 293 16.60 8.66 18.33
CA ASP A 293 15.95 9.94 18.54
C ASP A 293 16.95 11.00 19.04
N ARG A 294 16.71 12.27 18.74
CA ARG A 294 17.59 13.39 19.17
C ARG A 294 17.90 13.35 20.68
N ASN A 295 16.93 12.97 21.51
CA ASN A 295 17.12 12.88 22.96
C ASN A 295 18.08 11.74 23.38
N GLN A 296 18.20 10.69 22.56
CA GLN A 296 19.07 9.56 22.82
C GLN A 296 20.52 9.82 22.40
N ILE A 297 20.73 10.70 21.41
CA ILE A 297 22.07 10.99 20.84
C ILE A 297 23.01 11.54 21.92
N ALA A 298 22.53 12.43 22.77
CA ALA A 298 23.35 13.04 23.83
C ALA A 298 23.94 12.03 24.82
N GLY A 299 23.23 10.92 25.10
CA GLY A 299 23.67 9.86 26.02
C GLY A 299 24.60 8.80 25.40
N CYS A 300 24.84 8.84 24.09
CA CYS A 300 25.61 7.79 23.41
C CYS A 300 27.12 8.08 23.31
N GLY A 301 27.60 9.20 23.87
CA GLY A 301 29.02 9.59 23.82
C GLY A 301 29.53 9.95 22.43
N ILE A 302 28.63 10.34 21.51
CA ILE A 302 28.98 10.72 20.13
C ILE A 302 29.63 12.11 20.15
N ASP A 303 30.80 12.23 19.49
CA ASP A 303 31.44 13.51 19.32
C ASP A 303 30.65 14.40 18.35
N LEU A 304 30.12 15.50 18.88
CA LEU A 304 29.40 16.54 18.14
C LEU A 304 30.27 17.72 17.75
N SER A 305 31.59 17.70 18.06
CA SER A 305 32.51 18.78 17.75
C SER A 305 32.61 19.16 16.26
N PRO A 306 32.51 18.22 15.31
CA PRO A 306 32.50 18.56 13.88
C PRO A 306 31.37 19.50 13.47
N PHE A 307 30.23 19.43 14.17
CA PHE A 307 29.06 20.27 13.87
C PHE A 307 29.15 21.69 14.43
N LYS A 308 30.04 21.96 15.41
CA LYS A 308 30.26 23.29 15.97
C LYS A 308 30.84 24.24 14.93
N LYS A 309 31.63 23.72 13.99
CA LYS A 309 32.36 24.55 12.99
C LYS A 309 31.49 24.91 11.77
N ILE A 310 30.30 24.33 11.63
CA ILE A 310 29.43 24.60 10.48
C ILE A 310 28.76 25.97 10.68
N SER A 311 29.00 26.91 9.77
CA SER A 311 28.36 28.21 9.76
C SER A 311 26.87 28.11 9.44
N SER A 312 26.08 29.00 10.05
CA SER A 312 24.65 29.14 9.71
C SER A 312 24.41 29.67 8.30
N ASN A 313 25.43 30.25 7.67
CA ASN A 313 25.34 30.88 6.36
C ASN A 313 25.90 29.99 5.24
N ASP A 314 26.38 28.77 5.57
CA ASP A 314 26.88 27.85 4.55
C ASP A 314 25.75 27.36 3.65
N VAL A 315 25.91 27.56 2.36
CA VAL A 315 24.95 27.15 1.33
C VAL A 315 24.95 25.63 1.17
N SER A 316 26.10 24.98 1.38
CA SER A 316 26.25 23.52 1.29
C SER A 316 27.16 23.04 2.44
N PRO A 317 26.64 23.02 3.67
CA PRO A 317 27.42 22.69 4.84
C PRO A 317 27.90 21.24 4.79
N LYS A 318 29.18 21.01 5.10
CA LYS A 318 29.77 19.68 5.21
C LYS A 318 30.62 19.61 6.48
N PRO A 319 30.40 18.65 7.39
CA PRO A 319 31.28 18.46 8.54
C PRO A 319 32.64 17.87 8.12
N ASP A 320 33.71 18.31 8.82
CA ASP A 320 35.03 17.76 8.59
C ASP A 320 35.09 16.26 8.88
N GLY A 321 35.83 15.51 8.05
CA GLY A 321 36.00 14.07 8.23
C GLY A 321 34.84 13.20 7.73
N PHE A 322 33.73 13.80 7.29
CA PHE A 322 32.58 13.04 6.76
C PHE A 322 32.78 12.63 5.30
N LYS A 323 32.38 11.39 4.97
CA LYS A 323 32.35 10.87 3.61
C LYS A 323 30.98 11.12 2.99
N LYS A 324 30.93 11.40 1.69
CA LYS A 324 29.68 11.51 0.94
C LYS A 324 29.06 10.12 0.75
N TYR A 325 27.79 9.96 1.09
CA TYR A 325 26.99 8.80 0.75
C TYR A 325 26.24 9.04 -0.57
N ASP A 326 25.48 10.14 -0.62
CA ASP A 326 24.80 10.68 -1.80
C ASP A 326 24.66 12.22 -1.69
N ASP A 327 23.85 12.84 -2.55
CA ASP A 327 23.66 14.30 -2.54
C ASP A 327 22.94 14.83 -1.29
N GLN A 328 22.26 13.95 -0.55
CA GLN A 328 21.49 14.31 0.64
C GLN A 328 22.16 13.91 1.95
N LEU A 329 23.21 13.10 1.93
CA LEU A 329 23.78 12.55 3.15
C LEU A 329 25.30 12.42 3.10
N TYR A 330 25.95 12.99 4.09
CA TYR A 330 27.32 12.69 4.49
C TYR A 330 27.31 11.79 5.73
N PHE A 331 28.34 10.97 5.93
CA PHE A 331 28.42 10.08 7.08
C PHE A 331 29.83 9.92 7.62
N TYR A 332 29.89 9.58 8.90
CA TYR A 332 31.09 9.22 9.63
C TYR A 332 30.82 7.97 10.48
N ASP A 333 31.74 7.01 10.46
CA ASP A 333 31.66 5.83 11.32
C ASP A 333 32.29 6.15 12.67
N HIS A 334 31.48 6.43 13.67
CA HIS A 334 31.95 6.72 15.02
C HIS A 334 32.60 5.48 15.66
N GLY A 335 32.23 4.27 15.20
CA GLY A 335 32.72 3.01 15.75
C GLY A 335 31.82 2.41 16.80
N VAL A 336 32.42 1.58 17.66
CA VAL A 336 31.71 0.77 18.65
C VAL A 336 31.84 1.38 20.04
N ASN A 337 30.72 1.48 20.76
CA ASN A 337 30.66 1.77 22.18
C ASN A 337 29.82 0.65 22.84
N GLY A 338 30.48 -0.17 23.68
CA GLY A 338 29.89 -1.38 24.23
C GLY A 338 29.59 -2.43 23.13
N ASP A 339 28.35 -2.87 23.05
CA ASP A 339 27.88 -3.82 22.05
C ASP A 339 27.11 -3.14 20.88
N LYS A 340 27.19 -1.83 20.79
CA LYS A 340 26.49 -1.00 19.79
C LYS A 340 27.51 -0.25 18.93
N ARG A 341 27.26 -0.20 17.64
CA ARG A 341 28.03 0.60 16.67
C ARG A 341 27.17 1.74 16.18
N PHE A 342 27.78 2.92 16.07
CA PHE A 342 27.13 4.16 15.70
C PHE A 342 27.70 4.70 14.39
N ILE A 343 26.82 5.02 13.45
CA ILE A 343 27.15 5.73 12.21
C ILE A 343 26.43 7.08 12.26
N VAL A 344 27.20 8.14 12.26
CA VAL A 344 26.67 9.50 12.31
C VAL A 344 26.46 9.99 10.88
N GLY A 345 25.24 10.38 10.57
CA GLY A 345 24.84 10.95 9.29
C GLY A 345 24.57 12.45 9.42
N PHE A 346 24.82 13.19 8.37
CA PHE A 346 24.54 14.61 8.26
C PHE A 346 23.85 14.93 6.93
N ASN A 347 22.67 15.52 7.01
CA ASN A 347 21.90 15.98 5.85
C ASN A 347 21.95 17.51 5.76
N PRO A 348 22.63 18.08 4.74
CA PRO A 348 22.75 19.53 4.59
C PRO A 348 21.42 20.26 4.42
N THR A 349 20.49 19.66 3.68
CA THR A 349 19.17 20.26 3.44
C THR A 349 18.37 20.36 4.74
N LEU A 350 18.31 19.25 5.50
CA LEU A 350 17.64 19.25 6.80
C LEU A 350 18.30 20.19 7.81
N PHE A 351 19.61 20.35 7.74
CA PHE A 351 20.34 21.31 8.58
C PHE A 351 19.84 22.75 8.37
N VAL A 352 19.70 23.16 7.13
CA VAL A 352 19.19 24.51 6.79
C VAL A 352 17.72 24.65 7.20
N GLU A 353 16.91 23.64 6.91
CA GLU A 353 15.48 23.61 7.26
C GLU A 353 15.24 23.63 8.77
N ASP A 354 15.98 22.83 9.55
CA ASP A 354 15.85 22.76 11.01
C ASP A 354 16.14 24.12 11.64
N ARG A 355 17.20 24.81 11.18
CA ARG A 355 17.56 26.15 11.64
C ARG A 355 16.53 27.19 11.29
N LYS A 356 16.09 27.22 10.05
CA LYS A 356 15.04 28.13 9.57
C LYS A 356 13.75 27.93 10.37
N ASN A 357 13.27 26.71 10.46
CA ASN A 357 12.05 26.36 11.19
C ASN A 357 12.12 26.74 12.68
N ARG A 358 13.27 26.53 13.32
CA ARG A 358 13.47 26.93 14.72
C ARG A 358 13.43 28.44 14.87
N LYS A 359 14.13 29.18 14.01
CA LYS A 359 14.13 30.63 14.02
C LYS A 359 12.71 31.18 13.83
N GLU A 360 12.01 30.76 12.81
CA GLU A 360 10.63 31.20 12.51
C GLU A 360 9.69 30.97 13.71
N LYS A 361 9.79 29.81 14.37
CA LYS A 361 8.96 29.52 15.55
C LYS A 361 9.28 30.38 16.75
N ILE A 362 10.57 30.68 16.98
CA ILE A 362 11.02 31.55 18.03
C ILE A 362 10.54 32.98 17.75
N ASP A 363 10.76 33.49 16.55
CA ASP A 363 10.34 34.82 16.13
C ASP A 363 8.81 34.97 16.22
N PHE A 364 8.06 33.96 15.79
CA PHE A 364 6.59 33.94 15.91
C PHE A 364 6.14 34.04 17.38
N PHE A 365 6.78 33.27 18.27
CA PHE A 365 6.45 33.34 19.70
C PHE A 365 6.77 34.70 20.32
N GLU A 366 7.85 35.36 19.94
CA GLU A 366 8.19 36.68 20.41
C GLU A 366 7.16 37.74 20.00
N VAL A 367 6.71 37.67 18.74
CA VAL A 367 5.63 38.52 18.24
C VAL A 367 4.32 38.23 19.01
N TYR A 368 4.00 36.94 19.23
CA TYR A 368 2.84 36.54 20.02
C TYR A 368 2.90 37.10 21.44
N LEU A 369 4.04 36.95 22.15
CA LEU A 369 4.21 37.44 23.52
C LEU A 369 4.10 38.98 23.60
N LYS A 370 4.64 39.69 22.60
CA LYS A 370 4.51 41.15 22.48
C LYS A 370 3.03 41.54 22.32
N ASN A 371 2.29 40.86 21.49
CA ASN A 371 0.86 41.11 21.25
C ASN A 371 0.02 40.77 22.48
N GLU A 372 0.29 39.64 23.17
CA GLU A 372 -0.39 39.26 24.42
C GLU A 372 -0.15 40.34 25.50
N ASN A 373 1.09 40.79 25.67
CA ASN A 373 1.40 41.87 26.61
C ASN A 373 0.71 43.20 26.25
N LYS A 374 0.59 43.53 24.95
CA LYS A 374 -0.18 44.68 24.48
C LYS A 374 -1.68 44.53 24.81
N ALA A 375 -2.25 43.34 24.62
CA ALA A 375 -3.65 43.06 24.98
C ALA A 375 -3.89 43.11 26.50
N LEU A 376 -2.92 42.63 27.29
CA LEU A 376 -2.98 42.69 28.75
C LEU A 376 -2.89 44.11 29.28
N LYS A 377 -2.03 44.95 28.67
CA LYS A 377 -1.89 46.39 28.98
C LYS A 377 -3.20 47.16 28.66
N ASN A 378 -3.97 46.70 27.68
CA ASN A 378 -5.25 47.31 27.27
C ASN A 378 -6.46 46.52 27.73
N ALA A 379 -6.34 45.72 28.80
CA ALA A 379 -7.38 44.85 29.28
C ALA A 379 -8.68 45.62 29.60
N GLN A 380 -9.83 45.08 29.15
CA GLN A 380 -11.17 45.68 29.35
C GLN A 380 -11.89 45.09 30.59
N ARG A 381 -11.40 43.94 31.06
CA ARG A 381 -11.92 43.16 32.19
C ARG A 381 -10.77 42.52 32.94
N ASP A 382 -11.01 42.19 34.20
CA ASP A 382 -10.01 41.52 35.02
C ASP A 382 -9.54 40.23 34.37
N ARG A 383 -8.24 40.00 34.42
CA ARG A 383 -7.58 38.84 33.83
C ARG A 383 -7.25 37.83 34.92
N LYS A 384 -7.63 36.57 34.71
CA LYS A 384 -7.25 35.46 35.61
C LYS A 384 -5.84 34.99 35.32
N ARG A 385 -5.00 34.88 36.38
CA ARG A 385 -3.61 34.48 36.31
C ARG A 385 -3.45 33.14 35.59
N GLN A 386 -4.11 32.08 36.03
CA GLN A 386 -4.02 30.74 35.45
C GLN A 386 -4.42 30.70 33.97
N ALA A 387 -5.48 31.43 33.58
CA ALA A 387 -5.90 31.48 32.20
C ALA A 387 -4.86 32.19 31.28
N THR A 388 -4.21 33.22 31.78
CA THR A 388 -3.17 33.95 31.03
C THR A 388 -1.91 33.10 30.88
N GLU A 389 -1.45 32.50 31.98
CA GLU A 389 -0.32 31.56 31.97
C GLU A 389 -0.59 30.37 31.02
N GLY A 390 -1.78 29.76 31.13
CA GLY A 390 -2.19 28.64 30.29
C GLY A 390 -2.17 28.97 28.80
N ARG A 391 -2.59 30.17 28.37
CA ARG A 391 -2.52 30.60 26.96
C ARG A 391 -1.06 30.63 26.46
N VAL A 392 -0.15 31.22 27.23
CA VAL A 392 1.27 31.31 26.85
C VAL A 392 1.93 29.95 26.79
N ILE A 393 1.68 29.07 27.78
CA ILE A 393 2.18 27.69 27.78
C ILE A 393 1.62 26.89 26.60
N ASN A 394 0.32 27.04 26.30
CA ASN A 394 -0.30 26.36 25.19
C ASN A 394 0.30 26.78 23.83
N GLU A 395 0.63 28.08 23.69
CA GLU A 395 1.29 28.58 22.49
C GLU A 395 2.71 28.02 22.33
N LEU A 396 3.50 27.97 23.41
CA LEU A 396 4.81 27.31 23.41
C LEU A 396 4.72 25.81 23.05
N LYS A 397 3.68 25.12 23.55
CA LYS A 397 3.41 23.72 23.21
C LYS A 397 2.96 23.57 21.76
N ARG A 398 2.09 24.46 21.26
CA ARG A 398 1.61 24.47 19.87
C ARG A 398 2.77 24.60 18.88
N LEU A 399 3.71 25.50 19.18
CA LEU A 399 4.92 25.74 18.39
C LEU A 399 6.00 24.67 18.61
N LYS A 400 5.84 23.79 19.60
CA LYS A 400 6.82 22.75 19.99
C LYS A 400 8.17 23.33 20.42
N ILE A 401 8.18 24.52 21.05
CA ILE A 401 9.39 25.20 21.53
C ILE A 401 9.42 25.41 23.05
N LYS A 402 8.51 24.76 23.80
CA LYS A 402 8.45 24.86 25.27
C LYS A 402 9.81 24.56 25.94
N LYS A 403 10.59 23.63 25.38
CA LYS A 403 11.92 23.29 25.89
C LYS A 403 12.93 24.46 25.86
N TYR A 404 12.72 25.45 24.99
CA TYR A 404 13.62 26.61 24.83
C TYR A 404 13.28 27.77 25.74
N TYR A 405 12.27 27.65 26.59
CA TYR A 405 11.79 28.72 27.44
C TYR A 405 11.50 28.22 28.85
N ASP A 406 11.72 29.13 29.82
CA ASP A 406 11.26 28.95 31.19
C ASP A 406 9.72 28.99 31.26
N ASP A 407 9.16 28.68 32.41
CA ASP A 407 7.75 28.89 32.66
C ASP A 407 7.44 30.41 32.71
N PRO A 408 6.27 30.86 32.24
CA PRO A 408 5.90 32.24 32.24
C PRO A 408 5.83 32.83 33.66
N VAL A 409 6.47 33.98 33.87
CA VAL A 409 6.33 34.74 35.10
C VAL A 409 5.37 35.91 34.85
N LEU A 410 4.32 36.00 35.71
CA LEU A 410 3.27 37.02 35.60
C LEU A 410 3.46 38.05 36.70
N TYR A 411 3.73 39.30 36.30
CA TYR A 411 3.79 40.44 37.20
C TYR A 411 2.42 41.16 37.19
N PRO A 412 1.82 41.44 38.38
CA PRO A 412 0.57 42.17 38.48
C PRO A 412 0.64 43.54 37.81
N LEU A 413 -0.43 43.93 37.12
CA LEU A 413 -0.59 45.21 36.44
C LEU A 413 -2.03 45.71 36.68
N VAL A 414 -2.18 46.94 37.13
CA VAL A 414 -3.47 47.58 37.24
C VAL A 414 -3.65 48.59 36.10
N VAL A 415 -4.67 48.35 35.29
CA VAL A 415 -5.04 49.22 34.15
C VAL A 415 -6.16 50.15 34.57
N LYS A 416 -5.85 51.47 34.63
CA LYS A 416 -6.87 52.48 34.93
C LYS A 416 -7.58 52.89 33.65
N LYS A 417 -8.91 52.89 33.67
CA LYS A 417 -9.77 53.25 32.56
C LYS A 417 -10.78 54.31 32.97
N GLN A 418 -10.90 55.33 32.16
CA GLN A 418 -11.96 56.32 32.28
C GLN A 418 -13.18 55.85 31.53
N LEU A 419 -14.32 55.70 32.21
CA LEU A 419 -15.59 55.32 31.63
C LEU A 419 -16.27 56.56 31.03
N LYS A 420 -17.26 56.36 30.14
CA LYS A 420 -18.03 57.44 29.50
C LYS A 420 -18.72 58.42 30.48
N ASN A 421 -18.98 57.93 31.69
CA ASN A 421 -19.56 58.73 32.78
C ASN A 421 -18.54 59.46 33.64
N GLY A 422 -17.27 59.54 33.23
CA GLY A 422 -16.17 60.22 33.95
C GLY A 422 -15.54 59.42 35.10
N THR A 423 -16.13 58.28 35.50
CA THR A 423 -15.56 57.46 36.58
C THR A 423 -14.37 56.65 36.10
N VAL A 424 -13.36 56.46 36.99
CA VAL A 424 -12.18 55.63 36.71
C VAL A 424 -12.42 54.21 37.22
N LYS A 425 -12.41 53.26 36.33
CA LYS A 425 -12.45 51.83 36.66
C LYS A 425 -11.03 51.26 36.66
N SER A 426 -10.64 50.56 37.72
CA SER A 426 -9.40 49.78 37.80
C SER A 426 -9.68 48.34 37.31
N VAL A 427 -8.83 47.85 36.44
CA VAL A 427 -8.88 46.48 35.87
C VAL A 427 -7.60 45.77 36.25
N GLU A 428 -7.72 44.61 36.89
CA GLU A 428 -6.58 43.75 37.20
C GLU A 428 -6.10 43.02 35.96
N SER A 429 -4.79 43.10 35.73
CA SER A 429 -4.14 42.47 34.58
C SER A 429 -2.70 42.02 34.93
N PHE A 430 -1.93 41.60 33.95
CA PHE A 430 -0.58 41.09 34.14
C PHE A 430 0.35 41.59 33.03
N ARG A 431 1.63 41.66 33.35
CA ARG A 431 2.73 41.65 32.37
C ARG A 431 3.37 40.26 32.40
N VAL A 432 3.47 39.61 31.26
CA VAL A 432 4.07 38.27 31.11
C VAL A 432 5.52 38.41 30.65
N GLN A 433 6.42 37.76 31.36
CA GLN A 433 7.82 37.60 30.97
C GLN A 433 8.14 36.13 30.84
N VAL A 434 8.89 35.79 29.79
CA VAL A 434 9.34 34.40 29.51
C VAL A 434 10.78 34.45 29.08
N ASN A 435 11.67 33.81 29.81
CA ASN A 435 13.11 33.83 29.52
C ASN A 435 13.49 32.69 28.58
N LYS A 436 14.44 32.99 27.66
CA LYS A 436 15.01 31.99 26.76
C LYS A 436 16.11 31.18 27.44
N LYS A 437 16.09 29.88 27.24
CA LYS A 437 17.15 28.92 27.61
C LYS A 437 18.16 28.83 26.47
N VAL A 438 19.08 29.79 26.42
CA VAL A 438 20.03 29.92 25.31
C VAL A 438 20.91 28.68 25.17
N ASP A 439 21.34 28.08 26.28
CA ASP A 439 22.19 26.88 26.29
C ASP A 439 21.49 25.69 25.63
N ILE A 440 20.17 25.49 25.89
CA ILE A 440 19.39 24.43 25.27
C ILE A 440 19.25 24.69 23.77
N ILE A 441 19.06 25.94 23.35
CA ILE A 441 19.01 26.31 21.94
C ILE A 441 20.34 26.01 21.25
N ILE A 442 21.46 26.33 21.88
CA ILE A 442 22.80 26.05 21.35
C ILE A 442 23.05 24.55 21.24
N ALA A 443 22.74 23.80 22.29
CA ALA A 443 22.86 22.34 22.28
C ALA A 443 22.00 21.67 21.16
N ASP A 444 20.76 22.14 21.00
CA ASP A 444 19.86 21.61 19.98
C ASP A 444 20.29 21.99 18.54
N LYS A 445 20.98 23.11 18.36
CA LYS A 445 21.58 23.52 17.07
C LYS A 445 22.68 22.57 16.61
N LEU A 446 23.37 21.88 17.50
CA LEU A 446 24.40 20.90 17.15
C LEU A 446 23.82 19.63 16.52
N LEU A 447 22.54 19.40 16.72
CA LEU A 447 21.82 18.24 16.17
C LEU A 447 21.05 18.54 14.88
N ASP A 448 21.20 19.77 14.32
CA ASP A 448 20.53 20.13 13.07
C ASP A 448 21.10 19.32 11.91
N GLY A 449 20.20 18.71 11.13
CA GLY A 449 20.59 17.83 10.04
C GLY A 449 21.29 16.54 10.46
N VAL A 450 21.49 16.30 11.76
CA VAL A 450 22.17 15.10 12.28
C VAL A 450 21.19 13.96 12.43
N CYS A 451 21.57 12.79 11.93
CA CYS A 451 20.92 11.51 12.19
C CYS A 451 21.98 10.50 12.65
N VAL A 452 21.62 9.61 13.56
CA VAL A 452 22.53 8.59 14.05
C VAL A 452 21.90 7.22 13.86
N PHE A 453 22.55 6.40 13.05
CA PHE A 453 22.19 4.99 12.88
C PHE A 453 22.86 4.17 13.96
N ILE A 454 22.12 3.22 14.52
CA ILE A 454 22.58 2.31 15.56
C ILE A 454 22.41 0.87 15.11
N THR A 455 23.40 0.03 15.41
CA THR A 455 23.38 -1.38 15.04
C THR A 455 24.26 -2.22 15.99
N ASN A 456 23.97 -3.52 16.06
CA ASN A 456 24.85 -4.50 16.71
C ASN A 456 25.71 -5.29 15.70
N HIS A 457 25.89 -4.79 14.48
CA HIS A 457 26.89 -5.27 13.52
C HIS A 457 28.28 -4.74 13.89
N ILE A 458 28.95 -5.43 14.80
CA ILE A 458 30.25 -5.04 15.37
C ILE A 458 31.41 -5.95 14.94
N GLU A 459 31.10 -7.01 14.16
CA GLU A 459 32.10 -7.97 13.70
C GLU A 459 33.13 -7.29 12.80
N ARG A 460 34.43 -7.57 13.08
CA ARG A 460 35.55 -7.06 12.31
C ARG A 460 35.89 -8.00 11.14
N GLN A 461 36.34 -7.43 10.04
CA GLN A 461 36.90 -8.13 8.90
C GLN A 461 38.08 -7.32 8.36
N GLY A 462 39.29 -7.82 8.54
CA GLY A 462 40.51 -7.07 8.25
C GLY A 462 40.60 -5.78 9.09
N ARG A 463 40.94 -4.67 8.45
CA ARG A 463 41.04 -3.35 9.12
C ARG A 463 39.69 -2.66 9.36
N GLY A 464 38.58 -3.24 8.90
CA GLY A 464 37.23 -2.64 8.99
C GLY A 464 36.21 -3.53 9.68
N PHE A 465 34.94 -3.15 9.53
CA PHE A 465 33.81 -3.96 9.93
C PHE A 465 33.33 -4.85 8.78
N LYS A 466 32.83 -6.06 9.09
CA LYS A 466 32.25 -6.97 8.10
C LYS A 466 31.15 -6.32 7.27
N ILE A 467 30.31 -5.48 7.90
CA ILE A 467 29.29 -4.69 7.22
C ILE A 467 29.74 -3.23 7.17
N SER A 468 29.87 -2.67 5.96
CA SER A 468 30.30 -1.28 5.78
C SER A 468 29.23 -0.29 6.25
N PRO A 469 29.60 0.95 6.66
CA PRO A 469 28.64 1.99 7.02
C PRO A 469 27.61 2.26 5.92
N SER A 470 28.07 2.29 4.66
CA SER A 470 27.18 2.51 3.51
C SER A 470 26.11 1.43 3.35
N LYS A 471 26.44 0.14 3.66
CA LYS A 471 25.44 -0.94 3.66
C LYS A 471 24.41 -0.77 4.77
N ILE A 472 24.82 -0.32 5.96
CA ILE A 472 23.91 -0.04 7.09
C ILE A 472 22.96 1.11 6.74
N ILE A 473 23.49 2.21 6.20
CA ILE A 473 22.69 3.35 5.76
C ILE A 473 21.71 2.93 4.65
N GLY A 474 22.21 2.17 3.66
CA GLY A 474 21.39 1.66 2.56
C GLY A 474 20.25 0.77 3.04
N ALA A 475 20.52 -0.17 3.95
CA ALA A 475 19.49 -1.02 4.55
C ALA A 475 18.43 -0.20 5.29
N TYR A 476 18.83 0.79 6.11
CA TYR A 476 17.88 1.66 6.79
C TYR A 476 17.05 2.52 5.82
N ARG A 477 17.65 3.04 4.75
CA ARG A 477 16.94 3.85 3.74
C ARG A 477 16.01 3.02 2.86
N ASN A 478 16.32 1.75 2.60
CA ASN A 478 15.43 0.82 1.89
C ASN A 478 14.08 0.60 2.60
N LYS A 479 13.95 1.07 3.82
CA LYS A 479 12.69 1.12 4.58
C LYS A 479 11.54 1.86 3.87
N THR A 480 11.82 2.66 2.85
CA THR A 480 10.77 3.23 1.97
C THR A 480 9.84 2.15 1.40
N LYS A 481 10.33 0.92 1.20
CA LYS A 481 9.49 -0.21 0.75
C LYS A 481 8.34 -0.50 1.72
N ILE A 482 8.58 -0.44 3.04
CA ILE A 482 7.52 -0.69 4.02
C ILE A 482 6.55 0.49 4.13
N GLU A 483 7.02 1.72 3.88
CA GLU A 483 6.15 2.88 3.76
C GLU A 483 5.17 2.73 2.58
N ASP A 484 5.64 2.15 1.46
CA ASP A 484 4.79 1.83 0.30
C ASP A 484 3.72 0.79 0.64
N VAL A 485 4.02 -0.23 1.49
CA VAL A 485 3.00 -1.17 2.00
C VAL A 485 1.85 -0.40 2.63
N PHE A 486 2.17 0.46 3.61
CA PHE A 486 1.13 1.19 4.32
C PHE A 486 0.41 2.23 3.47
N LYS A 487 1.10 2.87 2.53
CA LYS A 487 0.49 3.78 1.57
C LYS A 487 -0.53 3.03 0.70
N ASN A 488 -0.16 1.86 0.17
CA ASN A 488 -1.05 1.02 -0.63
C ASN A 488 -2.25 0.53 0.20
N VAL A 489 -2.00 -0.11 1.34
CA VAL A 489 -3.04 -0.67 2.21
C VAL A 489 -4.05 0.40 2.63
N LYS A 490 -3.60 1.61 2.98
CA LYS A 490 -4.48 2.67 3.46
C LYS A 490 -5.23 3.40 2.36
N SER A 491 -4.55 3.76 1.28
CA SER A 491 -5.07 4.68 0.27
C SER A 491 -5.71 3.95 -0.91
N PHE A 492 -5.09 2.89 -1.41
CA PHE A 492 -5.55 2.20 -2.62
C PHE A 492 -6.43 1.00 -2.31
N LEU A 493 -6.06 0.19 -1.32
CA LEU A 493 -6.85 -0.95 -0.88
C LEU A 493 -7.96 -0.54 0.12
N LYS A 494 -8.06 0.74 0.42
CA LYS A 494 -9.10 1.39 1.24
C LYS A 494 -9.38 0.66 2.56
N ILE A 495 -8.34 0.27 3.30
CA ILE A 495 -8.54 -0.32 4.64
C ILE A 495 -9.15 0.69 5.62
N ARG A 496 -8.97 1.97 5.38
CA ARG A 496 -9.50 3.03 6.24
C ARG A 496 -10.60 3.86 5.55
N PRO A 497 -11.67 4.23 6.31
CA PRO A 497 -11.89 3.84 7.71
C PRO A 497 -12.27 2.36 7.82
N PHE A 498 -11.99 1.74 9.00
CA PHE A 498 -12.56 0.44 9.30
C PHE A 498 -14.06 0.58 9.60
N PHE A 499 -14.86 -0.18 8.86
CA PHE A 499 -16.32 -0.25 9.03
C PHE A 499 -16.78 -1.51 9.76
N VAL A 500 -15.86 -2.42 10.09
CA VAL A 500 -16.16 -3.66 10.81
C VAL A 500 -16.03 -3.44 12.32
N ASN A 501 -16.89 -4.08 13.10
CA ASN A 501 -17.09 -3.74 14.51
C ASN A 501 -16.42 -4.70 15.50
N THR A 502 -15.92 -5.86 15.06
CA THR A 502 -15.28 -6.84 15.93
C THR A 502 -13.77 -6.85 15.75
N GLU A 503 -13.05 -7.25 16.79
CA GLU A 503 -11.60 -7.44 16.74
C GLU A 503 -11.20 -8.46 15.66
N LYS A 504 -11.93 -9.58 15.58
CA LYS A 504 -11.70 -10.64 14.60
C LYS A 504 -11.82 -10.12 13.17
N HIS A 505 -12.91 -9.40 12.88
CA HIS A 505 -13.13 -8.84 11.54
C HIS A 505 -12.09 -7.77 11.17
N VAL A 506 -11.65 -6.93 12.13
CA VAL A 506 -10.57 -5.95 11.86
C VAL A 506 -9.29 -6.65 11.44
N LYS A 507 -8.90 -7.72 12.15
CA LYS A 507 -7.71 -8.51 11.84
C LYS A 507 -7.85 -9.25 10.49
N ALA A 508 -9.02 -9.86 10.23
CA ALA A 508 -9.28 -10.54 8.96
C ALA A 508 -9.27 -9.58 7.75
N VAL A 509 -9.88 -8.40 7.88
CA VAL A 509 -9.85 -7.36 6.84
C VAL A 509 -8.42 -6.90 6.57
N TYR A 510 -7.59 -6.78 7.61
CA TYR A 510 -6.17 -6.46 7.42
C TYR A 510 -5.46 -7.58 6.67
N THR A 511 -5.72 -8.84 7.00
CA THR A 511 -5.20 -10.01 6.26
C THR A 511 -5.57 -9.94 4.78
N ILE A 512 -6.83 -9.68 4.43
CA ILE A 512 -7.26 -9.51 3.03
C ILE A 512 -6.53 -8.36 2.33
N CYS A 513 -6.34 -7.23 3.01
CA CYS A 513 -5.57 -6.12 2.43
C CYS A 513 -4.08 -6.47 2.24
N ILE A 514 -3.50 -7.27 3.12
CA ILE A 514 -2.13 -7.75 2.97
C ILE A 514 -2.02 -8.73 1.79
N LEU A 515 -2.99 -9.64 1.59
CA LEU A 515 -3.03 -10.52 0.43
C LEU A 515 -3.14 -9.71 -0.87
N ALA A 516 -4.01 -8.71 -0.91
CA ALA A 516 -4.12 -7.81 -2.05
C ALA A 516 -2.81 -7.05 -2.33
N TYR A 517 -2.17 -6.54 -1.28
CA TYR A 517 -0.85 -5.90 -1.41
C TYR A 517 0.21 -6.89 -1.92
N PHE A 518 0.22 -8.12 -1.43
CA PHE A 518 1.14 -9.18 -1.86
C PHE A 518 1.05 -9.42 -3.37
N LEU A 519 -0.18 -9.56 -3.89
CA LEU A 519 -0.42 -9.74 -5.33
C LEU A 519 -0.02 -8.49 -6.13
N ASN A 520 -0.35 -7.30 -5.64
CA ASN A 520 0.03 -6.04 -6.27
C ASN A 520 1.56 -5.88 -6.34
N LYS A 521 2.26 -6.26 -5.27
CA LYS A 521 3.73 -6.20 -5.22
C LYS A 521 4.36 -7.15 -6.23
N PHE A 522 3.81 -8.36 -6.35
CA PHE A 522 4.27 -9.31 -7.34
C PHE A 522 4.05 -8.79 -8.77
N LEU A 523 2.86 -8.31 -9.10
CA LEU A 523 2.56 -7.73 -10.42
C LEU A 523 3.46 -6.53 -10.73
N ALA A 524 3.68 -5.64 -9.77
CA ALA A 524 4.57 -4.49 -9.93
C ALA A 524 6.01 -4.94 -10.21
N ASN A 525 6.52 -5.96 -9.50
CA ASN A 525 7.84 -6.51 -9.74
C ASN A 525 7.94 -7.16 -11.13
N GLN A 526 6.91 -7.91 -11.58
CA GLN A 526 6.87 -8.50 -12.93
C GLN A 526 6.89 -7.43 -14.02
N ARG A 527 6.07 -6.39 -13.89
CA ARG A 527 6.03 -5.28 -14.85
C ARG A 527 7.36 -4.52 -14.89
N LYS A 528 7.98 -4.30 -13.72
CA LYS A 528 9.32 -3.68 -13.64
C LYS A 528 10.39 -4.53 -14.33
N SER A 529 10.38 -5.84 -14.13
CA SER A 529 11.28 -6.78 -14.81
C SER A 529 11.05 -6.82 -16.32
N ALA A 530 9.83 -6.53 -16.78
CA ALA A 530 9.47 -6.38 -18.18
C ALA A 530 9.89 -5.02 -18.81
N GLY A 531 10.60 -4.17 -18.05
CA GLY A 531 11.11 -2.88 -18.51
C GLY A 531 10.17 -1.70 -18.34
N GLU A 532 9.09 -1.85 -17.55
CA GLU A 532 8.20 -0.74 -17.24
C GLU A 532 8.68 0.04 -15.99
N LYS A 533 8.08 1.21 -15.75
CA LYS A 533 8.36 2.00 -14.55
C LYS A 533 7.94 1.26 -13.26
N ASP A 534 8.46 1.67 -12.14
CA ASP A 534 8.04 1.16 -10.83
C ASP A 534 6.66 1.73 -10.47
N TYR A 535 5.64 0.88 -10.39
CA TYR A 535 4.28 1.27 -10.05
C TYR A 535 4.07 1.24 -8.54
N LEU A 536 3.75 2.41 -7.97
CA LEU A 536 3.58 2.59 -6.54
C LEU A 536 2.13 2.41 -6.05
N ASN A 537 1.16 2.34 -6.97
CA ASN A 537 -0.25 2.26 -6.58
C ASN A 537 -1.07 1.33 -7.49
N SER A 538 -2.09 0.70 -6.90
CA SER A 538 -2.96 -0.24 -7.59
C SER A 538 -3.69 0.40 -8.78
N LYS A 539 -4.07 1.68 -8.71
CA LYS A 539 -4.80 2.35 -9.79
C LYS A 539 -3.97 2.40 -11.08
N GLU A 540 -2.70 2.78 -10.98
CA GLU A 540 -1.76 2.79 -12.12
C GLU A 540 -1.40 1.37 -12.56
N LEU A 541 -1.22 0.47 -11.57
CA LEU A 541 -0.85 -0.92 -11.82
C LEU A 541 -1.89 -1.65 -12.68
N TYR A 542 -3.18 -1.40 -12.44
CA TYR A 542 -4.28 -2.05 -13.17
C TYR A 542 -4.82 -1.20 -14.33
N ALA A 543 -4.36 0.03 -14.54
CA ALA A 543 -4.86 0.93 -15.59
C ALA A 543 -4.93 0.29 -17.00
N PRO A 544 -3.94 -0.49 -17.47
CA PRO A 544 -3.99 -1.13 -18.78
C PRO A 544 -5.02 -2.24 -18.92
N PHE A 545 -5.53 -2.75 -17.80
CA PHE A 545 -6.48 -3.87 -17.76
C PHE A 545 -7.92 -3.40 -17.51
N LYS A 546 -8.12 -2.11 -17.23
CA LYS A 546 -9.46 -1.52 -17.04
C LYS A 546 -10.15 -1.28 -18.36
N ASN A 547 -11.49 -1.20 -18.32
CA ASN A 547 -12.36 -0.94 -19.46
C ASN A 547 -12.29 -2.04 -20.56
N ILE A 548 -11.90 -3.24 -20.17
CA ILE A 548 -11.94 -4.42 -21.04
C ILE A 548 -12.96 -5.36 -20.42
N ASP A 549 -14.12 -5.40 -21.05
CA ASP A 549 -15.33 -5.99 -20.51
C ASP A 549 -15.69 -7.30 -21.22
N PHE A 550 -16.45 -8.13 -20.54
CA PHE A 550 -17.32 -9.10 -21.19
C PHE A 550 -18.63 -8.42 -21.60
N VAL A 551 -18.97 -8.58 -22.87
CA VAL A 551 -20.17 -8.02 -23.47
C VAL A 551 -21.12 -9.15 -23.82
N THR A 552 -22.35 -9.10 -23.33
CA THR A 552 -23.42 -10.00 -23.71
C THR A 552 -24.18 -9.39 -24.88
N LEU A 553 -24.03 -10.03 -26.04
CA LEU A 553 -24.75 -9.72 -27.26
C LEU A 553 -26.05 -10.52 -27.30
N PHE A 554 -27.16 -9.90 -27.63
CA PHE A 554 -28.48 -10.52 -27.74
C PHE A 554 -29.10 -10.21 -29.08
N ASP A 555 -29.62 -11.22 -29.73
CA ASP A 555 -30.44 -11.09 -30.93
C ASP A 555 -31.92 -11.25 -30.58
N PRO A 556 -32.73 -10.18 -30.59
CA PRO A 556 -34.15 -10.26 -30.28
C PRO A 556 -34.97 -11.12 -31.26
N ILE A 557 -34.47 -11.32 -32.49
CA ILE A 557 -35.17 -12.07 -33.51
C ILE A 557 -35.06 -13.58 -33.24
N SER A 558 -33.89 -14.08 -32.96
CA SER A 558 -33.65 -15.48 -32.65
C SER A 558 -33.82 -15.84 -31.16
N GLY A 559 -33.84 -14.80 -30.27
CA GLY A 559 -33.85 -15.02 -28.82
C GLY A 559 -32.51 -15.53 -28.26
N GLN A 560 -31.47 -15.63 -29.09
CA GLN A 560 -30.18 -16.16 -28.66
C GLN A 560 -29.27 -15.03 -28.14
N SER A 561 -28.34 -15.41 -27.24
CA SER A 561 -27.33 -14.53 -26.71
C SER A 561 -25.93 -15.17 -26.78
N ALA A 562 -24.92 -14.36 -26.94
CA ALA A 562 -23.52 -14.75 -26.90
C ALA A 562 -22.73 -13.76 -26.04
N THR A 563 -21.84 -14.27 -25.19
CA THR A 563 -20.95 -13.42 -24.40
C THR A 563 -19.55 -13.47 -24.98
N LYS A 564 -18.96 -12.32 -25.20
CA LYS A 564 -17.59 -12.17 -25.72
C LYS A 564 -16.84 -11.09 -24.95
N SER A 565 -15.54 -11.24 -24.83
CA SER A 565 -14.69 -10.15 -24.36
C SER A 565 -14.52 -9.09 -25.44
N VAL A 566 -14.36 -7.84 -25.04
CA VAL A 566 -13.88 -6.78 -25.90
C VAL A 566 -12.48 -7.15 -26.42
N GLU A 567 -12.17 -6.80 -27.67
CA GLU A 567 -10.84 -7.04 -28.23
C GLU A 567 -9.76 -6.31 -27.41
N LEU A 568 -8.70 -7.04 -27.03
CA LEU A 568 -7.62 -6.44 -26.25
C LEU A 568 -6.79 -5.49 -27.12
N PRO A 569 -6.52 -4.27 -26.64
CA PRO A 569 -5.55 -3.37 -27.27
C PRO A 569 -4.19 -4.05 -27.39
N LYS A 570 -3.46 -3.75 -28.47
CA LYS A 570 -2.14 -4.34 -28.76
C LYS A 570 -1.15 -4.11 -27.60
N GLU A 571 -1.21 -2.94 -26.97
CA GLU A 571 -0.38 -2.59 -25.83
C GLU A 571 -0.68 -3.50 -24.63
N THR A 572 -1.95 -3.71 -24.31
CA THR A 572 -2.39 -4.61 -23.22
C THR A 572 -1.95 -6.04 -23.47
N LYS A 573 -2.08 -6.55 -24.70
CA LYS A 573 -1.57 -7.88 -25.09
C LYS A 573 -0.07 -7.99 -24.84
N ASN A 574 0.71 -7.02 -25.29
CA ASN A 574 2.16 -6.99 -25.10
C ASN A 574 2.56 -7.00 -23.61
N ILE A 575 1.82 -6.27 -22.76
CA ILE A 575 2.05 -6.28 -21.31
C ILE A 575 1.81 -7.69 -20.75
N LEU A 576 0.65 -8.29 -21.05
CA LEU A 576 0.29 -9.63 -20.56
C LEU A 576 1.28 -10.71 -21.03
N GLU A 577 1.76 -10.64 -22.27
CA GLU A 577 2.79 -11.53 -22.80
C GLU A 577 4.12 -11.39 -22.05
N LYS A 578 4.57 -10.15 -21.84
CA LYS A 578 5.84 -9.87 -21.14
C LYS A 578 5.83 -10.33 -19.67
N ILE A 579 4.68 -10.28 -19.01
CA ILE A 579 4.55 -10.75 -17.62
C ILE A 579 4.12 -12.22 -17.52
N GLY A 580 4.05 -12.96 -18.64
CA GLY A 580 3.74 -14.39 -18.68
C GLY A 580 2.26 -14.74 -18.43
N MET A 581 1.34 -13.80 -18.68
CA MET A 581 -0.10 -13.95 -18.43
C MET A 581 -0.94 -14.10 -19.71
N SER A 582 -0.36 -14.61 -20.78
CA SER A 582 -1.07 -14.82 -22.05
C SER A 582 -2.31 -15.73 -21.93
N ARG A 583 -2.36 -16.59 -20.93
CA ARG A 583 -3.52 -17.47 -20.65
C ARG A 583 -4.81 -16.71 -20.37
N VAL A 584 -4.72 -15.50 -19.84
CA VAL A 584 -5.88 -14.67 -19.49
C VAL A 584 -6.74 -14.33 -20.73
N PHE A 585 -6.14 -14.34 -21.94
CA PHE A 585 -6.85 -14.05 -23.19
C PHE A 585 -6.81 -15.20 -24.22
N SER A 586 -6.07 -16.27 -24.00
CA SER A 586 -6.01 -17.43 -24.91
C SER A 586 -7.12 -18.46 -24.70
N SER A 587 -7.87 -18.32 -23.63
CA SER A 587 -9.03 -19.19 -23.30
C SER A 587 -10.38 -18.66 -23.82
N GLN A 588 -10.36 -17.78 -24.84
CA GLN A 588 -11.56 -17.16 -25.43
C GLN A 588 -11.99 -17.79 -26.76
#